data_a52f07022c4946e09086bfba962ab025
#
_entry.id   a52f07022c4946e09086bfba962ab025
#
_cell.length_a   1.000
_cell.length_b   1.000
_cell.length_c   1.000
_cell.angle_alpha   90.00
_cell.angle_beta   90.00
_cell.angle_gamma   90.00
#
_symmetry.space_group_name_H-M   'P 1'
#
loop_
_entity.id
_entity.type
_entity.pdbx_description
1 polymer ?
#
loop_
_entity_poly.entity_id
_entity_poly.type
_entity_poly.pdbx_seq_one_letter_code
_entity_poly.pdbx_strand_id
1 'polypeptide(L)'
;HDILWMGAAAGNAGSIANVIRMCMRYGNLATLEDGYGINLLPLATFAMEVYGDDPCELFIPRTNASDATFDEKTTQLIARMHKAITIIQFKLEGEIIRRRPEFGMDDRLLLHHIDLHRGTIRIEGKEYELKDKNWPTLNAKEPYALSIEEEELMRRIKHSFECSEKLKKHMRCLFTHGSMYQVCNSNLLFHASVPMNPDGTLKAIRIEGTEYKGKALLDKVDQLVRTAYFDADDSPEKDFAMDYIWYLWEGKDSPLFDKSRMATFERCFIDDKSVQKEEKGAYYSLREEESVCDMLLDEFGVTGRHRHII
;
A
#
# COMPACT_ATOMS: atom_id res chain seq x y z
N HIS A 1 -6.49 1.20 6.57
CA HIS A 1 -5.76 0.00 6.08
C HIS A 1 -6.69 -0.99 5.35
N ASP A 2 -8.00 -0.70 5.28
CA ASP A 2 -8.98 -1.62 4.70
C ASP A 2 -8.69 -1.88 3.22
N ILE A 3 -8.27 -0.84 2.48
CA ILE A 3 -7.94 -0.97 1.05
C ILE A 3 -6.81 -1.98 0.77
N LEU A 4 -5.83 -2.11 1.67
CA LEU A 4 -4.79 -3.14 1.53
C LEU A 4 -5.37 -4.55 1.65
N TRP A 5 -6.24 -4.79 2.64
CA TRP A 5 -6.90 -6.08 2.83
C TRP A 5 -7.84 -6.39 1.66
N MET A 6 -8.54 -5.37 1.16
CA MET A 6 -9.39 -5.48 -0.03
C MET A 6 -8.56 -5.86 -1.26
N GLY A 7 -7.43 -5.18 -1.50
CA GLY A 7 -6.50 -5.51 -2.58
C GLY A 7 -5.91 -6.91 -2.45
N ALA A 8 -5.52 -7.31 -1.23
CA ALA A 8 -5.00 -8.65 -0.96
C ALA A 8 -6.05 -9.74 -1.22
N ALA A 9 -7.30 -9.51 -0.81
CA ALA A 9 -8.42 -10.45 -1.07
C ALA A 9 -8.81 -10.51 -2.56
N ALA A 10 -8.60 -9.43 -3.31
CA ALA A 10 -8.75 -9.42 -4.76
C ALA A 10 -7.59 -10.14 -5.48
N GLY A 11 -6.50 -10.49 -4.77
CA GLY A 11 -5.35 -11.21 -5.34
C GLY A 11 -4.23 -10.31 -5.86
N ASN A 12 -4.22 -9.00 -5.52
CA ASN A 12 -3.11 -8.12 -5.86
C ASN A 12 -1.87 -8.45 -5.03
N ALA A 13 -0.77 -8.86 -5.70
CA ALA A 13 0.45 -9.33 -5.04
C ALA A 13 1.14 -8.22 -4.21
N GLY A 14 1.15 -6.97 -4.68
CA GLY A 14 1.69 -5.84 -3.94
C GLY A 14 0.92 -5.57 -2.65
N SER A 15 -0.42 -5.63 -2.69
CA SER A 15 -1.28 -5.52 -1.51
C SER A 15 -1.07 -6.68 -0.53
N ILE A 16 -0.93 -7.91 -1.02
CA ILE A 16 -0.63 -9.10 -0.20
C ILE A 16 0.70 -8.91 0.54
N ALA A 17 1.76 -8.52 -0.16
CA ALA A 17 3.06 -8.27 0.44
C ALA A 17 3.00 -7.16 1.50
N ASN A 18 2.29 -6.07 1.23
CA ASN A 18 2.07 -4.98 2.19
C ASN A 18 1.32 -5.43 3.44
N VAL A 19 0.24 -6.20 3.30
CA VAL A 19 -0.52 -6.76 4.44
C VAL A 19 0.39 -7.60 5.33
N ILE A 20 1.14 -8.54 4.74
CA ILE A 20 2.05 -9.41 5.50
C ILE A 20 3.13 -8.58 6.19
N ARG A 21 3.78 -7.65 5.47
CA ARG A 21 4.79 -6.77 6.05
C ARG A 21 4.26 -5.97 7.24
N MET A 22 3.05 -5.43 7.14
CA MET A 22 2.42 -4.68 8.23
C MET A 22 2.14 -5.58 9.44
N CYS A 23 1.63 -6.79 9.22
CA CYS A 23 1.42 -7.76 10.31
C CYS A 23 2.73 -8.16 10.98
N MET A 24 3.81 -8.38 10.20
CA MET A 24 5.15 -8.66 10.75
C MET A 24 5.67 -7.50 11.59
N ARG A 25 5.58 -6.27 11.05
CA ARG A 25 6.07 -5.06 11.72
C ARG A 25 5.47 -4.86 13.11
N TYR A 26 4.19 -5.16 13.27
CA TYR A 26 3.44 -4.93 14.52
C TYR A 26 3.20 -6.21 15.33
N GLY A 27 3.79 -7.33 14.94
CA GLY A 27 3.65 -8.60 15.66
C GLY A 27 2.24 -9.21 15.56
N ASN A 28 1.45 -8.86 14.56
CA ASN A 28 0.06 -9.29 14.39
C ASN A 28 -0.09 -10.54 13.51
N LEU A 29 0.85 -11.50 13.59
CA LEU A 29 0.82 -12.73 12.79
C LEU A 29 -0.41 -13.59 13.05
N ALA A 30 -0.89 -13.62 14.30
CA ALA A 30 -2.11 -14.35 14.66
C ALA A 30 -3.34 -13.92 13.84
N THR A 31 -3.39 -12.66 13.37
CA THR A 31 -4.45 -12.22 12.46
C THR A 31 -4.39 -12.95 11.12
N LEU A 32 -3.19 -13.20 10.58
CA LEU A 32 -3.00 -13.93 9.33
C LEU A 32 -3.25 -15.43 9.53
N GLU A 33 -2.56 -16.06 10.46
CA GLU A 33 -2.56 -17.51 10.65
C GLU A 33 -3.84 -17.99 11.32
N ASP A 34 -4.09 -17.61 12.57
CA ASP A 34 -5.26 -18.03 13.34
C ASP A 34 -6.53 -17.32 12.88
N GLY A 35 -6.40 -16.05 12.51
CA GLY A 35 -7.52 -15.22 12.08
C GLY A 35 -8.10 -15.66 10.74
N TYR A 36 -7.25 -15.77 9.72
CA TYR A 36 -7.65 -16.01 8.32
C TYR A 36 -7.14 -17.33 7.73
N GLY A 37 -6.34 -18.09 8.46
CA GLY A 37 -5.78 -19.37 7.99
C GLY A 37 -4.74 -19.20 6.88
N ILE A 38 -4.07 -18.07 6.82
CA ILE A 38 -3.01 -17.80 5.84
C ILE A 38 -1.76 -18.58 6.22
N ASN A 39 -1.30 -19.44 5.32
CA ASN A 39 -0.11 -20.25 5.56
C ASN A 39 1.16 -19.44 5.30
N LEU A 40 1.89 -19.10 6.37
CA LEU A 40 3.16 -18.37 6.30
C LEU A 40 4.40 -19.29 6.32
N LEU A 41 4.23 -20.61 6.40
CA LEU A 41 5.35 -21.54 6.40
C LEU A 41 6.27 -21.42 5.17
N PRO A 42 5.75 -21.21 3.93
CA PRO A 42 6.62 -20.97 2.77
C PRO A 42 7.50 -19.73 2.94
N LEU A 43 6.98 -18.64 3.54
CA LEU A 43 7.76 -17.43 3.81
C LEU A 43 8.80 -17.68 4.90
N ALA A 44 8.46 -18.42 5.94
CA ALA A 44 9.41 -18.80 7.01
C ALA A 44 10.57 -19.63 6.46
N THR A 45 10.28 -20.63 5.61
CA THR A 45 11.29 -21.46 4.95
C THR A 45 12.22 -20.62 4.08
N PHE A 46 11.66 -19.82 3.17
CA PHE A 46 12.42 -18.93 2.30
C PHE A 46 13.31 -17.95 3.10
N ALA A 47 12.74 -17.35 4.14
CA ALA A 47 13.47 -16.40 4.99
C ALA A 47 14.65 -17.05 5.71
N MET A 48 14.51 -18.31 6.15
CA MET A 48 15.61 -19.07 6.78
C MET A 48 16.68 -19.47 5.77
N GLU A 49 16.31 -19.83 4.56
CA GLU A 49 17.26 -20.21 3.50
C GLU A 49 18.07 -19.00 3.01
N VAL A 50 17.43 -17.86 2.82
CA VAL A 50 18.04 -16.67 2.20
C VAL A 50 18.69 -15.73 3.23
N TYR A 51 18.09 -15.57 4.41
CA TYR A 51 18.49 -14.64 5.46
C TYR A 51 18.89 -15.34 6.77
N GLY A 52 19.20 -16.64 6.75
CA GLY A 52 19.51 -17.43 7.95
C GLY A 52 20.64 -16.87 8.81
N ASP A 53 21.68 -16.31 8.19
CA ASP A 53 22.83 -15.71 8.85
C ASP A 53 22.71 -14.18 9.07
N ASP A 54 21.58 -13.58 8.62
CA ASP A 54 21.34 -12.14 8.74
C ASP A 54 20.61 -11.84 10.06
N PRO A 55 21.13 -10.92 10.90
CA PRO A 55 20.45 -10.51 12.13
C PRO A 55 19.14 -9.75 11.89
N CYS A 56 18.93 -9.18 10.70
CA CYS A 56 17.72 -8.45 10.32
C CYS A 56 17.25 -7.41 11.36
N GLU A 57 18.16 -6.70 12.01
CA GLU A 57 17.88 -5.81 13.16
C GLU A 57 16.85 -4.72 12.85
N LEU A 58 16.84 -4.20 11.61
CA LEU A 58 15.88 -3.16 11.17
C LEU A 58 14.42 -3.67 11.08
N PHE A 59 14.26 -4.98 11.08
CA PHE A 59 12.99 -5.66 10.83
C PHE A 59 12.40 -6.35 12.06
N ILE A 60 13.03 -6.16 13.22
CA ILE A 60 12.50 -6.66 14.51
C ILE A 60 11.09 -6.08 14.72
N PRO A 61 10.10 -6.93 15.10
CA PRO A 61 8.73 -6.49 15.34
C PRO A 61 8.66 -5.38 16.40
N ARG A 62 7.82 -4.38 16.15
CA ARG A 62 7.50 -3.33 17.12
C ARG A 62 6.24 -3.72 17.88
N THR A 63 6.40 -4.41 18.99
CA THR A 63 5.30 -4.77 19.90
C THR A 63 5.22 -3.77 21.04
N ASN A 64 4.00 -3.46 21.49
CA ASN A 64 3.80 -2.71 22.72
C ASN A 64 3.98 -3.67 23.91
N ALA A 65 4.33 -3.14 25.07
CA ALA A 65 4.56 -3.95 26.28
C ALA A 65 3.34 -4.77 26.76
N SER A 66 2.16 -4.48 26.23
CA SER A 66 0.90 -5.20 26.50
C SER A 66 0.60 -6.31 25.47
N ASP A 67 1.36 -6.37 24.38
CA ASP A 67 1.11 -7.30 23.28
C ASP A 67 1.88 -8.62 23.51
N ALA A 68 1.56 -9.65 22.72
CA ALA A 68 2.23 -10.94 22.82
C ALA A 68 3.76 -10.80 22.75
N THR A 69 4.44 -11.24 23.78
CA THR A 69 5.90 -11.31 23.80
C THR A 69 6.36 -12.55 23.07
N PHE A 70 7.09 -12.38 21.99
CA PHE A 70 7.76 -13.49 21.30
C PHE A 70 9.08 -13.84 22.00
N ASP A 71 9.45 -15.12 22.03
CA ASP A 71 10.80 -15.51 22.43
C ASP A 71 11.82 -15.02 21.38
N GLU A 72 13.10 -15.08 21.73
CA GLU A 72 14.20 -14.59 20.90
C GLU A 72 14.24 -15.28 19.52
N LYS A 73 14.01 -16.60 19.48
CA LYS A 73 14.04 -17.39 18.24
C LYS A 73 12.88 -16.99 17.32
N THR A 74 11.70 -16.85 17.87
CA THR A 74 10.51 -16.40 17.13
C THR A 74 10.69 -14.97 16.64
N THR A 75 11.22 -14.07 17.48
CA THR A 75 11.51 -12.67 17.09
C THR A 75 12.48 -12.63 15.92
N GLN A 76 13.55 -13.43 15.95
CA GLN A 76 14.50 -13.52 14.86
C GLN A 76 13.90 -14.09 13.57
N LEU A 77 13.07 -15.12 13.66
CA LEU A 77 12.37 -15.66 12.50
C LEU A 77 11.44 -14.61 11.88
N ILE A 78 10.65 -13.91 12.70
CA ILE A 78 9.77 -12.84 12.23
C ILE A 78 10.57 -11.72 11.57
N ALA A 79 11.71 -11.32 12.12
CA ALA A 79 12.57 -10.29 11.53
C ALA A 79 13.06 -10.68 10.13
N ARG A 80 13.50 -11.95 9.94
CA ARG A 80 13.90 -12.48 8.63
C ARG A 80 12.74 -12.53 7.64
N MET A 81 11.58 -13.01 8.07
CA MET A 81 10.36 -13.03 7.27
C MET A 81 9.93 -11.61 6.87
N HIS A 82 10.03 -10.66 7.80
CA HIS A 82 9.72 -9.24 7.58
C HIS A 82 10.67 -8.62 6.53
N LYS A 83 11.99 -8.88 6.64
CA LYS A 83 12.95 -8.43 5.64
C LYS A 83 12.64 -9.02 4.26
N ALA A 84 12.44 -10.34 4.19
CA ALA A 84 12.13 -11.04 2.96
C ALA A 84 10.92 -10.44 2.24
N ILE A 85 9.79 -10.35 2.93
CA ILE A 85 8.56 -9.81 2.32
C ILE A 85 8.65 -8.32 2.00
N THR A 86 9.46 -7.55 2.73
CA THR A 86 9.68 -6.13 2.45
C THR A 86 10.44 -5.93 1.14
N ILE A 87 11.47 -6.73 0.87
CA ILE A 87 12.23 -6.67 -0.38
C ILE A 87 11.34 -7.10 -1.55
N ILE A 88 10.59 -8.20 -1.40
CA ILE A 88 9.61 -8.66 -2.38
C ILE A 88 8.55 -7.57 -2.66
N GLN A 89 8.04 -6.91 -1.64
CA GLN A 89 7.10 -5.80 -1.78
C GLN A 89 7.65 -4.71 -2.70
N PHE A 90 8.87 -4.22 -2.46
CA PHE A 90 9.45 -3.17 -3.31
C PHE A 90 9.68 -3.60 -4.76
N LYS A 91 9.98 -4.88 -4.99
CA LYS A 91 10.05 -5.43 -6.35
C LYS A 91 8.69 -5.40 -7.04
N LEU A 92 7.65 -5.91 -6.36
CA LEU A 92 6.28 -5.95 -6.88
C LEU A 92 5.71 -4.54 -7.13
N GLU A 93 5.95 -3.61 -6.22
CA GLU A 93 5.57 -2.20 -6.38
C GLU A 93 6.27 -1.57 -7.59
N GLY A 94 7.56 -1.80 -7.74
CA GLY A 94 8.30 -1.32 -8.90
C GLY A 94 7.80 -1.90 -10.22
N GLU A 95 7.38 -3.16 -10.26
CA GLU A 95 6.76 -3.75 -11.44
C GLU A 95 5.40 -3.12 -11.77
N ILE A 96 4.58 -2.79 -10.76
CA ILE A 96 3.32 -2.06 -10.97
C ILE A 96 3.62 -0.67 -11.55
N ILE A 97 4.54 0.08 -10.95
CA ILE A 97 4.92 1.42 -11.41
C ILE A 97 5.43 1.39 -12.86
N ARG A 98 6.29 0.44 -13.21
CA ARG A 98 6.85 0.29 -14.57
C ARG A 98 5.77 0.00 -15.63
N ARG A 99 4.77 -0.82 -15.31
CA ARG A 99 3.68 -1.12 -16.25
C ARG A 99 2.55 -0.09 -16.25
N ARG A 100 2.54 0.85 -15.26
CA ARG A 100 1.53 1.91 -15.10
C ARG A 100 2.18 3.31 -15.04
N PRO A 101 2.86 3.76 -16.09
CA PRO A 101 3.50 5.08 -16.09
C PRO A 101 2.50 6.23 -15.86
N GLU A 102 1.21 6.00 -16.16
CA GLU A 102 0.12 6.93 -15.89
C GLU A 102 -0.10 7.23 -14.39
N PHE A 103 0.41 6.38 -13.49
CA PHE A 103 0.37 6.66 -12.04
C PHE A 103 1.35 7.76 -11.61
N GLY A 104 2.32 8.12 -12.46
CA GLY A 104 3.27 9.21 -12.19
C GLY A 104 4.14 8.97 -10.97
N MET A 105 4.53 7.73 -10.71
CA MET A 105 5.27 7.29 -9.53
C MET A 105 6.73 6.87 -9.84
N ASP A 106 7.33 7.32 -10.94
CA ASP A 106 8.69 6.93 -11.35
C ASP A 106 9.75 7.28 -10.30
N ASP A 107 9.51 8.34 -9.52
CA ASP A 107 10.35 8.73 -8.38
C ASP A 107 10.39 7.69 -7.25
N ARG A 108 9.48 6.70 -7.27
CA ARG A 108 9.43 5.57 -6.33
C ARG A 108 10.18 4.33 -6.81
N LEU A 109 10.71 4.36 -8.02
CA LEU A 109 11.59 3.32 -8.56
C LEU A 109 12.99 3.43 -7.94
N LEU A 110 13.14 3.06 -6.67
CA LEU A 110 14.36 3.28 -5.89
C LEU A 110 15.40 2.17 -6.01
N LEU A 111 15.00 0.92 -6.27
CA LEU A 111 15.92 -0.22 -6.24
C LEU A 111 17.04 -0.14 -7.28
N HIS A 112 16.81 0.45 -8.45
CA HIS A 112 17.84 0.62 -9.48
C HIS A 112 18.87 1.73 -9.16
N HIS A 113 18.62 2.51 -8.11
CA HIS A 113 19.56 3.53 -7.62
C HIS A 113 20.49 3.02 -6.51
N ILE A 114 20.36 1.73 -6.12
CA ILE A 114 21.20 1.10 -5.11
C ILE A 114 22.53 0.68 -5.73
N ASP A 115 23.63 1.12 -5.11
CA ASP A 115 24.98 0.59 -5.36
C ASP A 115 25.26 -0.50 -4.33
N LEU A 116 25.12 -1.77 -4.75
CA LEU A 116 25.33 -2.92 -3.86
C LEU A 116 26.78 -3.07 -3.38
N HIS A 117 27.76 -2.58 -4.16
CA HIS A 117 29.18 -2.68 -3.76
C HIS A 117 29.52 -1.65 -2.70
N ARG A 118 28.97 -0.45 -2.81
CA ARG A 118 29.21 0.64 -1.86
C ARG A 118 28.24 0.62 -0.70
N GLY A 119 27.10 -0.07 -0.82
CA GLY A 119 26.02 -0.03 0.16
C GLY A 119 25.37 1.34 0.28
N THR A 120 25.22 2.02 -0.84
CA THR A 120 24.66 3.38 -0.93
C THR A 120 23.48 3.43 -1.90
N ILE A 121 22.67 4.47 -1.80
CA ILE A 121 21.59 4.76 -2.75
C ILE A 121 21.63 6.25 -3.13
N ARG A 122 21.28 6.55 -4.38
CA ARG A 122 21.11 7.93 -4.84
C ARG A 122 19.65 8.33 -4.95
N ILE A 123 19.22 9.33 -4.18
CA ILE A 123 17.86 9.88 -4.22
C ILE A 123 17.95 11.38 -4.49
N GLU A 124 17.23 11.88 -5.49
CA GLU A 124 17.19 13.31 -5.87
C GLU A 124 18.60 13.92 -6.03
N GLY A 125 19.52 13.13 -6.61
CA GLY A 125 20.91 13.55 -6.89
C GLY A 125 21.88 13.49 -5.71
N LYS A 126 21.40 13.21 -4.49
CA LYS A 126 22.22 13.05 -3.28
C LYS A 126 22.43 11.57 -2.95
N GLU A 127 23.63 11.22 -2.50
CA GLU A 127 23.98 9.86 -2.08
C GLU A 127 23.76 9.68 -0.58
N TYR A 128 23.16 8.54 -0.21
CA TYR A 128 22.88 8.15 1.18
C TYR A 128 23.43 6.76 1.46
N GLU A 129 23.95 6.54 2.65
CA GLU A 129 24.35 5.23 3.12
C GLU A 129 23.14 4.41 3.52
N LEU A 130 23.10 3.14 3.08
CA LEU A 130 22.06 2.20 3.48
C LEU A 130 22.42 1.57 4.85
N LYS A 131 21.47 1.55 5.77
CA LYS A 131 21.59 0.90 7.07
C LYS A 131 21.72 -0.62 6.97
N ASP A 132 21.14 -1.20 5.94
CA ASP A 132 21.25 -2.62 5.63
C ASP A 132 21.85 -2.77 4.22
N LYS A 133 22.97 -3.51 4.15
CA LYS A 133 23.73 -3.70 2.90
C LYS A 133 23.60 -5.11 2.34
N ASN A 134 22.83 -5.97 3.01
CA ASN A 134 22.62 -7.35 2.60
C ASN A 134 21.35 -7.51 1.77
N TRP A 135 21.50 -7.59 0.44
CA TRP A 135 20.43 -7.69 -0.55
C TRP A 135 20.61 -8.92 -1.44
N PRO A 136 20.54 -10.15 -0.89
CA PRO A 136 20.96 -11.37 -1.59
C PRO A 136 20.10 -11.70 -2.83
N THR A 137 18.84 -11.25 -2.88
CA THR A 137 17.93 -11.52 -4.00
C THR A 137 17.82 -10.36 -4.98
N LEU A 138 18.55 -9.24 -4.75
CA LEU A 138 18.48 -8.08 -5.64
C LEU A 138 19.41 -8.26 -6.84
N ASN A 139 18.84 -8.30 -8.04
CA ASN A 139 19.59 -8.33 -9.29
C ASN A 139 19.84 -6.89 -9.79
N ALA A 140 21.10 -6.49 -9.86
CA ALA A 140 21.45 -5.13 -10.30
C ALA A 140 21.02 -4.78 -11.74
N LYS A 141 20.82 -5.79 -12.61
CA LYS A 141 20.35 -5.56 -14.00
C LYS A 141 18.83 -5.46 -14.09
N GLU A 142 18.12 -6.24 -13.28
CA GLU A 142 16.66 -6.31 -13.23
C GLU A 142 16.19 -6.22 -11.77
N PRO A 143 16.31 -5.05 -11.13
CA PRO A 143 16.14 -4.92 -9.69
C PRO A 143 14.70 -5.16 -9.21
N TYR A 144 13.72 -5.09 -10.10
CA TYR A 144 12.31 -5.36 -9.79
C TYR A 144 11.86 -6.77 -10.13
N ALA A 145 12.67 -7.54 -10.87
CA ALA A 145 12.35 -8.95 -11.14
C ALA A 145 12.42 -9.77 -9.84
N LEU A 146 11.40 -10.57 -9.60
CA LEU A 146 11.45 -11.60 -8.57
C LEU A 146 12.44 -12.71 -8.97
N SER A 147 13.10 -13.34 -8.00
CA SER A 147 13.80 -14.61 -8.26
C SER A 147 12.76 -15.73 -8.45
N ILE A 148 13.21 -16.87 -8.99
CA ILE A 148 12.35 -18.05 -9.17
C ILE A 148 11.74 -18.49 -7.83
N GLU A 149 12.53 -18.42 -6.75
CA GLU A 149 12.11 -18.78 -5.41
C GLU A 149 11.10 -17.75 -4.83
N GLU A 150 11.30 -16.46 -5.12
CA GLU A 150 10.37 -15.40 -4.74
C GLU A 150 9.03 -15.50 -5.51
N GLU A 151 9.07 -15.83 -6.79
CA GLU A 151 7.87 -16.08 -7.61
C GLU A 151 7.05 -17.25 -7.07
N GLU A 152 7.71 -18.38 -6.79
CA GLU A 152 7.05 -19.56 -6.22
C GLU A 152 6.50 -19.28 -4.83
N LEU A 153 7.23 -18.54 -3.99
CA LEU A 153 6.77 -18.09 -2.70
C LEU A 153 5.49 -17.25 -2.81
N MET A 154 5.51 -16.23 -3.66
CA MET A 154 4.37 -15.33 -3.84
C MET A 154 3.16 -16.05 -4.43
N ARG A 155 3.38 -17.02 -5.32
CA ARG A 155 2.32 -17.89 -5.86
C ARG A 155 1.63 -18.69 -4.74
N ARG A 156 2.39 -19.28 -3.80
CA ARG A 156 1.84 -20.03 -2.66
C ARG A 156 1.11 -19.13 -1.68
N ILE A 157 1.67 -17.98 -1.38
CA ILE A 157 1.04 -17.00 -0.48
C ILE A 157 -0.26 -16.50 -1.10
N LYS A 158 -0.25 -16.09 -2.37
CA LYS A 158 -1.46 -15.64 -3.08
C LYS A 158 -2.55 -16.70 -3.03
N HIS A 159 -2.21 -17.96 -3.32
CA HIS A 159 -3.15 -19.07 -3.22
C HIS A 159 -3.76 -19.20 -1.81
N SER A 160 -2.95 -19.03 -0.77
CA SER A 160 -3.44 -19.07 0.62
C SER A 160 -4.46 -17.96 0.92
N PHE A 161 -4.24 -16.74 0.42
CA PHE A 161 -5.21 -15.64 0.52
C PHE A 161 -6.48 -15.95 -0.25
N GLU A 162 -6.36 -16.49 -1.48
CA GLU A 162 -7.49 -16.87 -2.33
C GLU A 162 -8.31 -18.03 -1.77
N CYS A 163 -7.73 -18.90 -0.96
CA CYS A 163 -8.42 -20.01 -0.32
C CYS A 163 -9.05 -19.66 1.04
N SER A 164 -8.79 -18.48 1.58
CA SER A 164 -9.33 -18.07 2.88
C SER A 164 -10.79 -17.65 2.79
N GLU A 165 -11.70 -18.57 3.07
CA GLU A 165 -13.16 -18.30 3.05
C GLU A 165 -13.58 -17.21 4.03
N LYS A 166 -12.94 -17.15 5.21
CA LYS A 166 -13.21 -16.12 6.21
C LYS A 166 -12.80 -14.74 5.72
N LEU A 167 -11.62 -14.61 5.08
CA LEU A 167 -11.15 -13.36 4.48
C LEU A 167 -12.10 -12.94 3.36
N LYS A 168 -12.44 -13.85 2.45
CA LYS A 168 -13.40 -13.58 1.37
C LYS A 168 -14.73 -13.05 1.91
N LYS A 169 -15.28 -13.70 2.94
CA LYS A 169 -16.56 -13.28 3.54
C LYS A 169 -16.47 -11.86 4.11
N HIS A 170 -15.40 -11.54 4.85
CA HIS A 170 -15.22 -10.22 5.43
C HIS A 170 -15.01 -9.16 4.37
N MET A 171 -14.12 -9.41 3.40
CA MET A 171 -13.85 -8.45 2.34
C MET A 171 -15.05 -8.26 1.42
N ARG A 172 -15.77 -9.33 1.08
CA ARG A 172 -17.02 -9.21 0.33
C ARG A 172 -18.04 -8.29 1.00
N CYS A 173 -18.10 -8.30 2.34
CA CYS A 173 -18.94 -7.36 3.08
C CYS A 173 -18.52 -5.91 2.82
N LEU A 174 -17.20 -5.62 2.88
CA LEU A 174 -16.68 -4.29 2.59
C LEU A 174 -16.93 -3.87 1.13
N PHE A 175 -16.68 -4.74 0.16
CA PHE A 175 -16.95 -4.46 -1.27
C PHE A 175 -18.45 -4.26 -1.56
N THR A 176 -19.34 -4.93 -0.81
CA THR A 176 -20.79 -4.85 -1.07
C THR A 176 -21.42 -3.64 -0.38
N HIS A 177 -21.02 -3.34 0.85
CA HIS A 177 -21.67 -2.32 1.70
C HIS A 177 -20.83 -1.08 1.93
N GLY A 178 -19.51 -1.13 1.68
CA GLY A 178 -18.63 0.01 1.74
C GLY A 178 -18.75 0.89 0.51
N SER A 179 -18.27 2.13 0.60
CA SER A 179 -18.16 3.08 -0.50
C SER A 179 -17.04 4.08 -0.22
N MET A 180 -16.62 4.80 -1.24
CA MET A 180 -15.61 5.84 -1.10
C MET A 180 -16.11 7.05 -0.29
N TYR A 181 -17.40 7.28 -0.28
CA TYR A 181 -18.09 8.29 0.52
C TYR A 181 -19.53 7.88 0.81
N GLN A 182 -20.14 8.53 1.78
CA GLN A 182 -21.57 8.40 2.07
C GLN A 182 -22.17 9.74 2.47
N VAL A 183 -23.37 10.02 1.97
CA VAL A 183 -24.18 11.15 2.42
C VAL A 183 -25.32 10.61 3.27
N CYS A 184 -25.38 11.01 4.53
CA CYS A 184 -26.41 10.54 5.47
C CYS A 184 -26.72 11.64 6.50
N ASN A 185 -28.02 11.94 6.70
CA ASN A 185 -28.49 12.90 7.71
C ASN A 185 -27.77 14.26 7.64
N SER A 186 -27.62 14.82 6.44
CA SER A 186 -26.89 16.07 6.18
C SER A 186 -25.39 16.02 6.52
N ASN A 187 -24.83 14.82 6.63
CA ASN A 187 -23.39 14.61 6.78
C ASN A 187 -22.81 14.02 5.52
N LEU A 188 -21.64 14.49 5.13
CA LEU A 188 -20.75 13.88 4.15
C LEU A 188 -19.65 13.12 4.90
N LEU A 189 -19.58 11.83 4.69
CA LEU A 189 -18.57 10.94 5.29
C LEU A 189 -17.65 10.42 4.18
N PHE A 190 -16.34 10.55 4.36
CA PHE A 190 -15.34 9.93 3.49
C PHE A 190 -14.04 9.71 4.28
N HIS A 191 -13.16 8.87 3.75
CA HIS A 191 -11.87 8.59 4.38
C HIS A 191 -10.75 9.40 3.68
N ALA A 192 -9.85 9.97 4.47
CA ALA A 192 -8.67 10.72 4.09
C ALA A 192 -8.97 12.07 3.40
N SER A 193 -9.22 12.13 2.10
CA SER A 193 -9.35 13.40 1.41
C SER A 193 -10.25 13.36 0.17
N VAL A 194 -10.64 14.54 -0.30
CA VAL A 194 -11.03 14.79 -1.70
C VAL A 194 -9.89 15.59 -2.33
N PRO A 195 -9.16 15.06 -3.33
CA PRO A 195 -8.00 15.73 -3.89
C PRO A 195 -8.29 17.15 -4.38
N MET A 196 -7.44 18.12 -3.96
CA MET A 196 -7.62 19.54 -4.22
C MET A 196 -6.33 20.19 -4.72
N ASN A 197 -6.50 21.29 -5.45
CA ASN A 197 -5.42 22.23 -5.76
C ASN A 197 -5.20 23.20 -4.61
N PRO A 198 -4.01 23.81 -4.51
CA PRO A 198 -3.71 24.79 -3.45
C PRO A 198 -4.62 26.04 -3.44
N ASP A 199 -5.30 26.33 -4.54
CA ASP A 199 -6.26 27.44 -4.68
C ASP A 199 -7.69 27.09 -4.18
N GLY A 200 -7.87 25.88 -3.64
CA GLY A 200 -9.18 25.43 -3.13
C GLY A 200 -10.09 24.81 -4.19
N THR A 201 -9.66 24.72 -5.43
CA THR A 201 -10.44 24.03 -6.49
C THR A 201 -10.22 22.52 -6.43
N LEU A 202 -11.21 21.74 -6.91
CA LEU A 202 -11.11 20.29 -7.02
C LEU A 202 -10.03 19.89 -8.05
N LYS A 203 -9.11 19.03 -7.65
CA LYS A 203 -8.05 18.51 -8.52
C LYS A 203 -8.62 17.49 -9.49
N ALA A 204 -8.34 17.68 -10.78
CA ALA A 204 -8.66 16.68 -11.80
C ALA A 204 -7.59 15.58 -11.80
N ILE A 205 -8.04 14.32 -11.69
CA ILE A 205 -7.21 13.12 -11.77
C ILE A 205 -7.57 12.38 -13.06
N ARG A 206 -6.56 12.03 -13.85
CA ARG A 206 -6.77 11.29 -15.09
C ARG A 206 -6.74 9.79 -14.82
N ILE A 207 -7.84 9.12 -15.17
CA ILE A 207 -8.00 7.66 -15.08
C ILE A 207 -8.41 7.15 -16.46
N GLU A 208 -7.64 6.23 -17.03
CA GLU A 208 -7.91 5.65 -18.35
C GLU A 208 -8.20 6.72 -19.43
N GLY A 209 -7.41 7.80 -19.42
CA GLY A 209 -7.53 8.90 -20.40
C GLY A 209 -8.63 9.93 -20.11
N THR A 210 -9.53 9.68 -19.15
CA THR A 210 -10.62 10.59 -18.74
C THR A 210 -10.29 11.31 -17.44
N GLU A 211 -10.64 12.58 -17.35
CA GLU A 211 -10.43 13.38 -16.12
C GLU A 211 -11.66 13.32 -15.21
N TYR A 212 -11.41 13.03 -13.95
CA TYR A 212 -12.41 12.97 -12.88
C TYR A 212 -11.97 13.86 -11.73
N LYS A 213 -12.93 14.51 -11.06
CA LYS A 213 -12.71 15.33 -9.86
C LYS A 213 -13.88 15.22 -8.89
N GLY A 214 -13.67 15.56 -7.63
CA GLY A 214 -14.70 15.59 -6.61
C GLY A 214 -15.50 14.29 -6.51
N LYS A 215 -16.81 14.40 -6.51
CA LYS A 215 -17.74 13.27 -6.45
C LYS A 215 -17.52 12.26 -7.58
N ALA A 216 -17.37 12.73 -8.82
CA ALA A 216 -17.16 11.86 -9.97
C ALA A 216 -15.86 11.03 -9.86
N LEU A 217 -14.80 11.59 -9.24
CA LEU A 217 -13.57 10.84 -8.95
C LEU A 217 -13.85 9.72 -7.96
N LEU A 218 -14.53 9.99 -6.85
CA LEU A 218 -14.81 8.97 -5.83
C LEU A 218 -15.75 7.88 -6.37
N ASP A 219 -16.73 8.24 -7.22
CA ASP A 219 -17.60 7.27 -7.91
C ASP A 219 -16.81 6.35 -8.85
N LYS A 220 -15.86 6.93 -9.65
CA LYS A 220 -15.00 6.12 -10.54
C LYS A 220 -14.06 5.20 -9.74
N VAL A 221 -13.49 5.70 -8.65
CA VAL A 221 -12.64 4.88 -7.76
C VAL A 221 -13.43 3.73 -7.14
N ASP A 222 -14.65 3.98 -6.66
CA ASP A 222 -15.53 2.92 -6.12
C ASP A 222 -15.84 1.85 -7.19
N GLN A 223 -16.10 2.27 -8.41
CA GLN A 223 -16.27 1.35 -9.54
C GLN A 223 -15.02 0.48 -9.75
N LEU A 224 -13.82 1.08 -9.83
CA LEU A 224 -12.58 0.33 -10.05
C LEU A 224 -12.30 -0.67 -8.92
N VAL A 225 -12.52 -0.27 -7.67
CA VAL A 225 -12.36 -1.17 -6.52
C VAL A 225 -13.27 -2.39 -6.65
N ARG A 226 -14.52 -2.20 -7.12
CA ARG A 226 -15.47 -3.30 -7.34
C ARG A 226 -15.07 -4.15 -8.54
N THR A 227 -14.64 -3.56 -9.64
CA THR A 227 -14.11 -4.28 -10.83
C THR A 227 -12.95 -5.19 -10.43
N ALA A 228 -11.99 -4.70 -9.63
CA ALA A 228 -10.86 -5.49 -9.17
C ALA A 228 -11.26 -6.79 -8.45
N TYR A 229 -12.39 -6.79 -7.73
CA TYR A 229 -12.79 -7.91 -6.91
C TYR A 229 -13.87 -8.80 -7.55
N PHE A 230 -14.87 -8.20 -8.20
CA PHE A 230 -16.05 -8.95 -8.66
C PHE A 230 -15.97 -9.45 -10.10
N ASP A 231 -15.15 -8.81 -10.95
CA ASP A 231 -15.06 -9.24 -12.33
C ASP A 231 -14.35 -10.61 -12.42
N ALA A 232 -15.00 -11.53 -13.11
CA ALA A 232 -14.51 -12.90 -13.25
C ALA A 232 -13.51 -13.05 -14.40
N ASP A 233 -13.63 -12.21 -15.43
CA ASP A 233 -12.84 -12.31 -16.64
C ASP A 233 -11.49 -11.60 -16.48
N ASP A 234 -10.43 -12.20 -17.00
CA ASP A 234 -9.14 -11.56 -17.16
C ASP A 234 -9.23 -10.57 -18.32
N SER A 235 -9.44 -9.31 -18.00
CA SER A 235 -9.57 -8.23 -18.97
C SER A 235 -8.56 -7.10 -18.68
N PRO A 236 -8.19 -6.28 -19.68
CA PRO A 236 -7.34 -5.11 -19.44
C PRO A 236 -7.92 -4.15 -18.40
N GLU A 237 -9.24 -4.04 -18.33
CA GLU A 237 -9.97 -3.21 -17.36
C GLU A 237 -9.78 -3.75 -15.93
N LYS A 238 -9.85 -5.07 -15.75
CA LYS A 238 -9.59 -5.72 -14.47
C LYS A 238 -8.13 -5.60 -14.07
N ASP A 239 -7.20 -5.82 -15.00
CA ASP A 239 -5.76 -5.65 -14.75
C ASP A 239 -5.43 -4.22 -14.30
N PHE A 240 -6.04 -3.22 -14.93
CA PHE A 240 -5.92 -1.84 -14.50
C PHE A 240 -6.51 -1.64 -13.10
N ALA A 241 -7.72 -2.13 -12.85
CA ALA A 241 -8.39 -2.01 -11.56
C ALA A 241 -7.61 -2.70 -10.42
N MET A 242 -6.97 -3.84 -10.70
CA MET A 242 -6.09 -4.54 -9.77
C MET A 242 -4.85 -3.72 -9.41
N ASP A 243 -4.23 -3.04 -10.37
CA ASP A 243 -3.11 -2.14 -10.10
C ASP A 243 -3.57 -0.86 -9.40
N TYR A 244 -4.77 -0.37 -9.75
CA TYR A 244 -5.32 0.83 -9.16
C TYR A 244 -5.71 0.65 -7.68
N ILE A 245 -6.18 -0.54 -7.27
CA ILE A 245 -6.46 -0.82 -5.84
C ILE A 245 -5.18 -0.75 -4.98
N TRP A 246 -4.03 -1.18 -5.53
CA TRP A 246 -2.74 -0.96 -4.90
C TRP A 246 -2.36 0.53 -4.89
N TYR A 247 -2.54 1.25 -6.02
CA TYR A 247 -2.28 2.68 -6.11
C TYR A 247 -3.05 3.48 -5.06
N LEU A 248 -4.26 3.08 -4.72
CA LEU A 248 -5.05 3.75 -3.67
C LEU A 248 -4.37 3.76 -2.31
N TRP A 249 -3.51 2.80 -2.02
CA TRP A 249 -2.77 2.73 -0.77
C TRP A 249 -1.63 3.75 -0.66
N GLU A 250 -0.91 4.04 -1.74
CA GLU A 250 0.31 4.86 -1.69
C GLU A 250 0.48 5.86 -2.83
N GLY A 251 -0.46 5.90 -3.75
CA GLY A 251 -0.41 6.83 -4.88
C GLY A 251 -0.57 8.28 -4.44
N LYS A 252 0.24 9.16 -5.04
CA LYS A 252 0.32 10.59 -4.70
C LYS A 252 -1.02 11.32 -4.69
N ASP A 253 -1.87 11.05 -5.68
CA ASP A 253 -3.15 11.72 -5.85
C ASP A 253 -4.34 10.82 -5.46
N SER A 254 -4.05 9.75 -4.71
CA SER A 254 -5.08 8.85 -4.20
C SER A 254 -5.95 9.54 -3.15
N PRO A 255 -7.28 9.49 -3.26
CA PRO A 255 -8.17 10.04 -2.23
C PRO A 255 -8.07 9.31 -0.88
N LEU A 256 -7.45 8.11 -0.84
CA LEU A 256 -7.24 7.36 0.40
C LEU A 256 -5.87 7.60 1.04
N PHE A 257 -4.95 8.24 0.32
CA PHE A 257 -3.59 8.51 0.79
C PHE A 257 -3.26 10.00 0.81
N ASP A 258 -3.41 10.68 -0.32
CA ASP A 258 -3.24 12.12 -0.55
C ASP A 258 -2.00 12.72 0.13
N LYS A 259 -0.85 12.13 -0.18
CA LYS A 259 0.47 12.63 0.23
C LYS A 259 1.42 12.56 -0.95
N SER A 260 2.49 13.35 -0.88
CA SER A 260 3.50 13.44 -1.92
C SER A 260 4.13 12.08 -2.29
N ARG A 261 4.34 11.22 -1.31
CA ARG A 261 4.91 9.87 -1.46
C ARG A 261 4.69 9.01 -0.22
N MET A 262 4.75 7.70 -0.36
CA MET A 262 4.90 6.75 0.74
C MET A 262 6.39 6.49 0.99
N ALA A 263 6.94 7.02 2.08
CA ALA A 263 8.39 6.94 2.39
C ALA A 263 8.77 5.65 3.15
N THR A 264 8.19 4.51 2.80
CA THR A 264 8.47 3.24 3.47
C THR A 264 9.91 2.81 3.30
N PHE A 265 10.46 2.89 2.08
CA PHE A 265 11.84 2.54 1.78
C PHE A 265 12.81 3.41 2.59
N GLU A 266 12.64 4.72 2.53
CA GLU A 266 13.52 5.68 3.19
C GLU A 266 13.51 5.49 4.71
N ARG A 267 12.34 5.26 5.29
CA ARG A 267 12.21 4.98 6.74
C ARG A 267 12.86 3.67 7.16
N CYS A 268 12.85 2.66 6.29
CA CYS A 268 13.50 1.39 6.57
C CYS A 268 15.02 1.51 6.46
N PHE A 269 15.54 2.13 5.42
CA PHE A 269 16.94 1.96 5.01
C PHE A 269 17.82 3.20 5.11
N ILE A 270 17.28 4.39 5.37
CA ILE A 270 18.04 5.64 5.41
C ILE A 270 17.82 6.37 6.72
N ASP A 271 18.89 6.87 7.34
CA ASP A 271 18.79 7.58 8.62
C ASP A 271 18.37 9.06 8.47
N ASP A 272 18.68 9.67 7.31
CA ASP A 272 18.33 11.07 7.06
C ASP A 272 16.81 11.27 7.03
N LYS A 273 16.30 11.94 8.05
CA LYS A 273 14.86 12.21 8.20
C LYS A 273 14.30 13.15 7.13
N SER A 274 15.16 13.91 6.44
CA SER A 274 14.69 14.83 5.40
C SER A 274 14.03 14.09 4.22
N VAL A 275 14.56 12.91 3.85
CA VAL A 275 13.99 12.08 2.77
C VAL A 275 12.79 11.24 3.23
N GLN A 276 12.54 11.17 4.53
CA GLN A 276 11.41 10.41 5.11
C GLN A 276 10.11 11.22 5.18
N LYS A 277 10.12 12.47 4.73
CA LYS A 277 8.94 13.35 4.78
C LYS A 277 7.89 12.91 3.77
N GLU A 278 6.64 12.96 4.21
CA GLU A 278 5.44 12.78 3.40
C GLU A 278 4.61 14.06 3.52
N GLU A 279 4.64 14.90 2.50
CA GLU A 279 3.85 16.12 2.48
C GLU A 279 2.40 15.79 2.18
N LYS A 280 1.49 16.33 2.98
CA LYS A 280 0.06 16.11 2.79
C LYS A 280 -0.47 16.91 1.60
N GLY A 281 -1.50 16.42 0.93
CA GLY A 281 -2.22 17.13 -0.11
C GLY A 281 -2.89 18.42 0.38
N ALA A 282 -3.28 19.27 -0.55
CA ALA A 282 -3.83 20.59 -0.26
C ALA A 282 -5.11 20.54 0.58
N TYR A 283 -5.93 19.49 0.43
CA TYR A 283 -7.13 19.28 1.25
C TYR A 283 -6.87 19.44 2.74
N TYR A 284 -5.78 18.91 3.26
CA TYR A 284 -5.49 18.93 4.70
C TYR A 284 -5.22 20.33 5.27
N SER A 285 -4.79 21.28 4.45
CA SER A 285 -4.61 22.67 4.83
C SER A 285 -5.87 23.53 4.64
N LEU A 286 -6.75 23.11 3.73
CA LEU A 286 -7.94 23.87 3.32
C LEU A 286 -9.24 23.39 3.97
N ARG A 287 -9.25 22.21 4.56
CA ARG A 287 -10.45 21.54 5.09
C ARG A 287 -11.21 22.30 6.20
N GLU A 288 -10.57 23.31 6.82
CA GLU A 288 -11.19 24.14 7.86
C GLU A 288 -11.71 25.48 7.30
N GLU A 289 -11.54 25.73 5.99
CA GLU A 289 -12.08 26.92 5.34
C GLU A 289 -13.55 26.73 5.00
N GLU A 290 -14.42 27.64 5.46
CA GLU A 290 -15.88 27.55 5.27
C GLU A 290 -16.26 27.45 3.80
N SER A 291 -15.62 28.22 2.92
CA SER A 291 -15.87 28.21 1.47
C SER A 291 -15.55 26.84 0.84
N VAL A 292 -14.50 26.17 1.31
CA VAL A 292 -14.11 24.82 0.84
C VAL A 292 -15.09 23.78 1.37
N CYS A 293 -15.49 23.88 2.65
CA CYS A 293 -16.49 22.99 3.22
C CYS A 293 -17.82 23.09 2.47
N ASP A 294 -18.30 24.30 2.22
CA ASP A 294 -19.55 24.54 1.47
C ASP A 294 -19.46 24.00 0.04
N MET A 295 -18.37 24.26 -0.66
CA MET A 295 -18.13 23.76 -2.00
C MET A 295 -18.16 22.21 -2.05
N LEU A 296 -17.52 21.54 -1.09
CA LEU A 296 -17.53 20.07 -0.99
C LEU A 296 -18.94 19.56 -0.68
N LEU A 297 -19.64 20.15 0.25
CA LEU A 297 -21.01 19.76 0.60
C LEU A 297 -21.97 19.90 -0.58
N ASP A 298 -21.81 20.97 -1.36
CA ASP A 298 -22.60 21.19 -2.58
C ASP A 298 -22.23 20.22 -3.70
N GLU A 299 -20.93 19.93 -3.90
CA GLU A 299 -20.43 18.95 -4.88
C GLU A 299 -21.03 17.55 -4.65
N PHE A 300 -21.14 17.15 -3.38
CA PHE A 300 -21.72 15.84 -3.01
C PHE A 300 -23.25 15.89 -2.82
N GLY A 301 -23.89 17.02 -3.05
CA GLY A 301 -25.36 17.16 -2.97
C GLY A 301 -25.92 17.08 -1.56
N VAL A 302 -25.13 17.47 -0.55
CA VAL A 302 -25.58 17.47 0.84
C VAL A 302 -26.52 18.64 1.08
N THR A 303 -27.74 18.35 1.52
CA THR A 303 -28.80 19.34 1.76
C THR A 303 -29.11 19.43 3.25
N GLY A 304 -29.73 20.55 3.67
CA GLY A 304 -30.16 20.80 5.04
C GLY A 304 -29.58 22.07 5.66
N ARG A 305 -30.07 22.44 6.82
CA ARG A 305 -29.62 23.66 7.52
C ARG A 305 -28.27 23.48 8.25
N HIS A 306 -28.02 22.28 8.74
CA HIS A 306 -26.80 21.94 9.46
C HIS A 306 -26.12 20.81 8.68
N ARG A 307 -25.12 21.18 7.88
CA ARG A 307 -24.35 20.27 7.04
C ARG A 307 -22.97 20.07 7.66
N HIS A 308 -22.45 18.84 7.61
CA HIS A 308 -21.15 18.52 8.20
C HIS A 308 -20.34 17.59 7.27
N ILE A 309 -19.02 17.71 7.35
CA ILE A 309 -18.04 16.76 6.81
C ILE A 309 -17.46 15.99 8.00
N ILE A 310 -17.39 14.66 7.90
CA ILE A 310 -16.91 13.76 8.97
C ILE A 310 -15.82 12.86 8.42
#